data_23b7211be3fe20ed22bf8a2c69eead87
#
_entry.id   23b7211be3fe20ed22bf8a2c69eead87
#
_cell.length_a   1.000
_cell.length_b   1.000
_cell.length_c   1.000
_cell.angle_alpha   90.00
_cell.angle_beta   90.00
_cell.angle_gamma   90.00
#
_symmetry.space_group_name_H-M   'P 1'
#
loop_
_entity.id
_entity.type
_entity.pdbx_description
1 polymer ?
#
loop_
_entity_poly.entity_id
_entity_poly.type
_entity_poly.pdbx_seq_one_letter_code
_entity_poly.pdbx_strand_id
1 'polypeptide(L)'
;MNRSELVFLYDISYANPNGDPLDENKPRIDEETEINIVTDVRLKRTIRDYLHDFKNQNIFVKEIEYEPGKIQNAKLRAEDYLLDENGNKANKKDFSLAEMKENMYNNILDKCIDVRLFGGTIPIEKTSSQKSSITLTGPVQFRFGRSLHKVEIKHIKGTGAFASGEGKQQKTFREEYILPYSLISFYGVINENAAEKTLMNDEDESLLIDGIWNGTKNLITRSKFGQMPRLLLKVTYNDKNYFIGDLDKKIKIEHDLNDEKKLRNIEEVFINISDLIIILKMNLSKIESLNVKVDPSVRFKDGDKLIEENLIDYLKGKNFPTNELDI
;
A
#
# COMPACT_ATOMS: atom_id res chain seq x y z
N MET A 1 -11.19 10.96 14.16
CA MET A 1 -10.00 10.16 13.76
C MET A 1 -8.80 10.59 14.58
N ASN A 2 -8.03 9.65 15.13
CA ASN A 2 -6.82 9.88 15.91
C ASN A 2 -5.57 9.46 15.13
N ARG A 3 -4.39 9.98 15.51
CA ARG A 3 -3.13 9.55 14.93
C ARG A 3 -2.94 8.05 15.08
N SER A 4 -2.51 7.39 14.00
CA SER A 4 -2.28 5.96 14.03
C SER A 4 -1.00 5.59 13.27
N GLU A 5 -0.35 4.52 13.72
CA GLU A 5 0.73 3.85 13.00
C GLU A 5 0.24 2.51 12.45
N LEU A 6 0.76 2.14 11.30
CA LEU A 6 0.44 0.90 10.59
C LEU A 6 1.71 0.09 10.40
N VAL A 7 1.66 -1.20 10.72
CA VAL A 7 2.64 -2.19 10.29
C VAL A 7 1.92 -3.26 9.50
N PHE A 8 2.37 -3.48 8.26
CA PHE A 8 1.77 -4.45 7.37
C PHE A 8 2.82 -5.42 6.85
N LEU A 9 2.63 -6.70 7.15
CA LEU A 9 3.46 -7.78 6.62
C LEU A 9 2.66 -8.57 5.58
N TYR A 10 3.27 -8.81 4.44
CA TYR A 10 2.78 -9.78 3.46
C TYR A 10 3.95 -10.53 2.84
N ASP A 11 3.71 -11.70 2.32
CA ASP A 11 4.72 -12.45 1.61
C ASP A 11 4.36 -12.73 0.15
N ILE A 12 5.37 -13.14 -0.59
CA ILE A 12 5.25 -13.63 -1.94
C ILE A 12 6.09 -14.90 -2.11
N SER A 13 5.64 -15.78 -2.99
CA SER A 13 6.41 -16.95 -3.44
C SER A 13 6.43 -16.99 -4.96
N TYR A 14 7.64 -17.21 -5.55
CA TYR A 14 7.86 -17.30 -7.00
C TYR A 14 7.20 -16.18 -7.81
N ALA A 15 7.32 -14.96 -7.34
CA ALA A 15 6.69 -13.79 -7.93
C ALA A 15 7.61 -12.56 -7.95
N ASN A 16 7.17 -11.50 -8.62
CA ASN A 16 7.83 -10.20 -8.64
C ASN A 16 6.92 -9.15 -7.97
N PRO A 17 7.18 -8.74 -6.73
CA PRO A 17 6.30 -7.82 -6.03
C PRO A 17 6.32 -6.41 -6.62
N ASN A 18 7.49 -5.96 -7.09
CA ASN A 18 7.66 -4.62 -7.65
C ASN A 18 8.87 -4.55 -8.59
N GLY A 19 8.63 -4.86 -9.86
CA GLY A 19 9.65 -4.77 -10.89
C GLY A 19 10.07 -3.34 -11.21
N ASP A 20 11.32 -3.18 -11.67
CA ASP A 20 11.83 -1.93 -12.18
C ASP A 20 11.72 -1.89 -13.71
N PRO A 21 10.88 -1.02 -14.31
CA PRO A 21 10.74 -0.94 -15.74
C PRO A 21 12.01 -0.48 -16.46
N LEU A 22 12.95 0.16 -15.78
CA LEU A 22 14.23 0.61 -16.32
C LEU A 22 15.33 -0.45 -16.23
N ASP A 23 15.11 -1.53 -15.45
CA ASP A 23 16.03 -2.66 -15.31
C ASP A 23 15.29 -3.99 -15.61
N GLU A 24 14.92 -4.21 -16.87
CA GLU A 24 14.32 -5.46 -17.38
C GLU A 24 13.14 -5.97 -16.53
N ASN A 25 12.46 -5.08 -15.81
CA ASN A 25 11.41 -5.40 -14.84
C ASN A 25 11.86 -6.36 -13.72
N LYS A 26 13.14 -6.33 -13.32
CA LYS A 26 13.64 -7.10 -12.18
C LYS A 26 13.01 -6.63 -10.87
N PRO A 27 12.81 -7.54 -9.89
CA PRO A 27 12.46 -7.14 -8.52
C PRO A 27 13.52 -6.16 -7.98
N ARG A 28 13.07 -5.07 -7.34
CA ARG A 28 13.98 -4.09 -6.76
C ARG A 28 14.67 -4.68 -5.53
N ILE A 29 15.99 -4.63 -5.50
CA ILE A 29 16.82 -5.09 -4.38
C ILE A 29 17.83 -4.00 -4.07
N ASP A 30 18.08 -3.77 -2.80
CA ASP A 30 19.23 -3.04 -2.32
C ASP A 30 20.45 -3.98 -2.48
N GLU A 31 21.31 -3.69 -3.43
CA GLU A 31 22.43 -4.58 -3.80
C GLU A 31 23.44 -4.78 -2.64
N GLU A 32 23.59 -3.80 -1.75
CA GLU A 32 24.51 -3.88 -0.63
C GLU A 32 23.98 -4.80 0.49
N THR A 33 22.68 -4.70 0.79
CA THR A 33 22.05 -5.46 1.89
C THR A 33 21.33 -6.71 1.42
N GLU A 34 21.13 -6.87 0.11
CA GLU A 34 20.34 -7.95 -0.52
C GLU A 34 18.87 -8.00 -0.08
N ILE A 35 18.35 -6.86 0.40
CA ILE A 35 16.97 -6.71 0.86
C ILE A 35 16.06 -6.30 -0.31
N ASN A 36 14.95 -7.01 -0.49
CA ASN A 36 13.94 -6.63 -1.47
C ASN A 36 13.24 -5.33 -1.08
N ILE A 37 13.00 -4.46 -2.05
CA ILE A 37 12.33 -3.18 -1.90
C ILE A 37 11.02 -3.18 -2.69
N VAL A 38 9.95 -2.75 -2.04
CA VAL A 38 8.65 -2.49 -2.67
C VAL A 38 8.26 -1.04 -2.40
N THR A 39 8.03 -0.25 -3.45
CA THR A 39 7.70 1.17 -3.29
C THR A 39 6.32 1.37 -2.68
N ASP A 40 6.15 2.47 -1.94
CA ASP A 40 4.85 2.90 -1.42
C ASP A 40 3.83 3.14 -2.55
N VAL A 41 4.30 3.62 -3.70
CA VAL A 41 3.47 3.80 -4.90
C VAL A 41 2.85 2.48 -5.35
N ARG A 42 3.58 1.35 -5.26
CA ARG A 42 3.04 0.03 -5.60
C ARG A 42 1.92 -0.38 -4.65
N LEU A 43 2.10 -0.19 -3.34
CA LEU A 43 1.06 -0.47 -2.34
C LEU A 43 -0.15 0.43 -2.54
N LYS A 44 0.05 1.74 -2.69
CA LYS A 44 -1.02 2.72 -2.96
C LYS A 44 -1.79 2.38 -4.24
N ARG A 45 -1.11 1.89 -5.30
CA ARG A 45 -1.77 1.44 -6.53
C ARG A 45 -2.64 0.21 -6.25
N THR A 46 -2.15 -0.77 -5.48
CA THR A 46 -2.93 -1.95 -5.10
C THR A 46 -4.20 -1.58 -4.35
N ILE A 47 -4.10 -0.64 -3.39
CA ILE A 47 -5.25 -0.14 -2.63
C ILE A 47 -6.25 0.56 -3.56
N ARG A 48 -5.80 1.46 -4.46
CA ARG A 48 -6.67 2.16 -5.42
C ARG A 48 -7.43 1.20 -6.32
N ASP A 49 -6.72 0.22 -6.90
CA ASP A 49 -7.33 -0.77 -7.80
C ASP A 49 -8.41 -1.56 -7.05
N TYR A 50 -8.14 -2.01 -5.83
CA TYR A 50 -9.10 -2.72 -5.00
C TYR A 50 -10.33 -1.86 -4.64
N LEU A 51 -10.12 -0.63 -4.19
CA LEU A 51 -11.20 0.28 -3.83
C LEU A 51 -12.09 0.59 -5.04
N HIS A 52 -11.51 0.72 -6.22
CA HIS A 52 -12.25 0.93 -7.46
C HIS A 52 -13.05 -0.32 -7.85
N ASP A 53 -12.37 -1.47 -7.97
CA ASP A 53 -12.92 -2.66 -8.63
C ASP A 53 -13.86 -3.47 -7.71
N PHE A 54 -13.63 -3.44 -6.39
CA PHE A 54 -14.37 -4.25 -5.42
C PHE A 54 -15.26 -3.44 -4.48
N LYS A 55 -14.98 -2.14 -4.30
CA LYS A 55 -15.74 -1.27 -3.39
C LYS A 55 -16.48 -0.14 -4.11
N ASN A 56 -16.42 -0.11 -5.45
CA ASN A 56 -17.06 0.92 -6.28
C ASN A 56 -16.68 2.36 -5.91
N GLN A 57 -15.48 2.54 -5.35
CA GLN A 57 -14.99 3.87 -4.99
C GLN A 57 -14.46 4.62 -6.20
N ASN A 58 -14.67 5.92 -6.20
CA ASN A 58 -14.14 6.77 -7.25
C ASN A 58 -12.68 7.11 -6.98
N ILE A 59 -11.84 6.84 -7.97
CA ILE A 59 -10.37 7.03 -7.90
C ILE A 59 -9.97 8.12 -8.87
N PHE A 60 -9.25 9.12 -8.37
CA PHE A 60 -8.70 10.19 -9.20
C PHE A 60 -7.52 9.70 -10.03
N VAL A 61 -6.56 9.04 -9.39
CA VAL A 61 -5.33 8.55 -10.04
C VAL A 61 -5.60 7.19 -10.66
N LYS A 62 -6.19 7.20 -11.86
CA LYS A 62 -6.38 6.01 -12.71
C LYS A 62 -6.23 6.37 -14.18
N GLU A 63 -5.88 5.39 -14.99
CA GLU A 63 -5.86 5.54 -16.45
C GLU A 63 -7.28 5.58 -17.00
N ILE A 64 -7.59 6.62 -17.77
CA ILE A 64 -8.87 6.77 -18.49
C ILE A 64 -8.55 7.07 -19.93
N GLU A 65 -9.01 6.21 -20.79
CA GLU A 65 -8.98 6.42 -22.23
C GLU A 65 -10.17 7.30 -22.66
N TYR A 66 -9.90 8.45 -23.30
CA TYR A 66 -10.94 9.37 -23.78
C TYR A 66 -11.14 9.32 -25.30
N GLU A 67 -10.16 8.81 -26.02
CA GLU A 67 -10.21 8.44 -27.44
C GLU A 67 -9.31 7.19 -27.63
N PRO A 68 -9.54 6.35 -28.66
CA PRO A 68 -8.73 5.17 -28.90
C PRO A 68 -7.23 5.45 -28.88
N GLY A 69 -6.50 4.83 -27.94
CA GLY A 69 -5.08 5.01 -27.72
C GLY A 69 -4.65 6.32 -27.04
N LYS A 70 -5.59 7.16 -26.59
CA LYS A 70 -5.29 8.41 -25.88
C LYS A 70 -5.75 8.37 -24.44
N ILE A 71 -4.79 8.43 -23.51
CA ILE A 71 -5.02 8.42 -22.06
C ILE A 71 -5.06 9.86 -21.54
N GLN A 72 -5.99 10.14 -20.63
CA GLN A 72 -6.07 11.41 -19.95
C GLN A 72 -4.79 11.67 -19.14
N ASN A 73 -4.28 12.89 -19.24
CA ASN A 73 -3.30 13.40 -18.29
C ASN A 73 -4.00 13.99 -17.05
N ALA A 74 -3.21 14.30 -16.00
CA ALA A 74 -3.75 14.81 -14.73
C ALA A 74 -4.60 16.07 -14.89
N LYS A 75 -4.32 16.92 -15.89
CA LYS A 75 -5.10 18.14 -16.18
C LYS A 75 -6.47 17.80 -16.75
N LEU A 76 -6.54 16.95 -17.76
CA LEU A 76 -7.81 16.49 -18.34
C LEU A 76 -8.65 15.76 -17.29
N ARG A 77 -7.98 14.95 -16.43
CA ARG A 77 -8.64 14.28 -15.33
C ARG A 77 -9.25 15.26 -14.31
N ALA A 78 -8.55 16.35 -13.98
CA ALA A 78 -9.09 17.40 -13.10
C ALA A 78 -10.33 18.08 -13.70
N GLU A 79 -10.34 18.27 -15.03
CA GLU A 79 -11.47 18.89 -15.74
C GLU A 79 -12.76 18.08 -15.67
N ASP A 80 -12.70 16.78 -15.40
CA ASP A 80 -13.89 15.95 -15.16
C ASP A 80 -14.60 16.29 -13.86
N TYR A 81 -13.92 17.01 -12.95
CA TYR A 81 -14.45 17.48 -11.68
C TYR A 81 -14.80 18.97 -11.66
N LEU A 82 -14.73 19.65 -12.81
CA LEU A 82 -15.33 20.99 -12.95
C LEU A 82 -16.82 20.83 -13.24
N LEU A 83 -17.65 21.00 -12.21
CA LEU A 83 -19.07 20.70 -12.26
C LEU A 83 -19.92 21.97 -12.05
N ASP A 84 -21.08 22.00 -12.68
CA ASP A 84 -22.12 23.02 -12.43
C ASP A 84 -22.93 22.68 -11.15
N GLU A 85 -23.89 23.54 -10.81
CA GLU A 85 -24.77 23.38 -9.65
C GLU A 85 -25.64 22.10 -9.71
N ASN A 86 -25.82 21.54 -10.90
CA ASN A 86 -26.58 20.31 -11.12
C ASN A 86 -25.68 19.06 -11.14
N GLY A 87 -24.37 19.23 -10.94
CA GLY A 87 -23.38 18.14 -10.97
C GLY A 87 -22.98 17.69 -12.38
N ASN A 88 -23.34 18.44 -13.43
CA ASN A 88 -22.91 18.16 -14.79
C ASN A 88 -21.55 18.85 -15.09
N LYS A 89 -20.85 18.34 -16.10
CA LYS A 89 -19.58 18.94 -16.55
C LYS A 89 -19.79 20.38 -17.00
N ALA A 90 -19.10 21.30 -16.35
CA ALA A 90 -19.23 22.74 -16.61
C ALA A 90 -18.22 23.25 -17.64
N ASN A 91 -18.48 24.42 -18.23
CA ASN A 91 -17.57 25.03 -19.18
C ASN A 91 -16.56 25.93 -18.44
N LYS A 92 -15.27 25.77 -18.74
CA LYS A 92 -14.18 26.59 -18.17
C LYS A 92 -14.37 28.11 -18.35
N LYS A 93 -15.09 28.52 -19.41
CA LYS A 93 -15.31 29.94 -19.72
C LYS A 93 -16.19 30.64 -18.68
N ASP A 94 -17.04 29.87 -18.00
CA ASP A 94 -18.02 30.37 -17.04
C ASP A 94 -17.42 30.65 -15.66
N PHE A 95 -16.15 30.25 -15.44
CA PHE A 95 -15.45 30.41 -14.18
C PHE A 95 -14.21 31.27 -14.30
N SER A 96 -13.88 32.04 -13.28
CA SER A 96 -12.52 32.54 -13.07
C SER A 96 -11.56 31.39 -12.71
N LEU A 97 -10.25 31.61 -12.76
CA LEU A 97 -9.28 30.57 -12.36
C LEU A 97 -9.41 30.18 -10.88
N ALA A 98 -9.76 31.15 -10.02
CA ALA A 98 -9.98 30.90 -8.59
C ALA A 98 -11.23 30.06 -8.34
N GLU A 99 -12.35 30.37 -8.98
CA GLU A 99 -13.59 29.59 -8.90
C GLU A 99 -13.41 28.19 -9.45
N MET A 100 -12.69 28.01 -10.59
CA MET A 100 -12.33 26.68 -11.10
C MET A 100 -11.57 25.87 -10.06
N LYS A 101 -10.58 26.48 -9.42
CA LYS A 101 -9.75 25.81 -8.42
C LYS A 101 -10.58 25.35 -7.23
N GLU A 102 -11.44 26.23 -6.71
CA GLU A 102 -12.32 25.94 -5.57
C GLU A 102 -13.34 24.86 -5.92
N ASN A 103 -14.00 24.98 -7.07
CA ASN A 103 -14.98 24.00 -7.54
C ASN A 103 -14.34 22.60 -7.71
N MET A 104 -13.22 22.51 -8.43
CA MET A 104 -12.51 21.25 -8.62
C MET A 104 -11.99 20.68 -7.28
N TYR A 105 -11.48 21.53 -6.37
CA TYR A 105 -11.01 21.11 -5.05
C TYR A 105 -12.12 20.42 -4.27
N ASN A 106 -13.28 21.08 -4.17
CA ASN A 106 -14.42 20.54 -3.41
C ASN A 106 -14.94 19.24 -4.03
N ASN A 107 -15.14 19.21 -5.36
CA ASN A 107 -15.66 18.03 -6.05
C ASN A 107 -14.68 16.83 -6.02
N ILE A 108 -13.37 17.08 -6.09
CA ILE A 108 -12.37 16.01 -6.00
C ILE A 108 -12.33 15.42 -4.60
N LEU A 109 -12.36 16.25 -3.56
CA LEU A 109 -12.39 15.78 -2.18
C LEU A 109 -13.69 15.07 -1.84
N ASP A 110 -14.83 15.55 -2.33
CA ASP A 110 -16.11 14.88 -2.15
C ASP A 110 -16.13 13.48 -2.80
N LYS A 111 -15.63 13.39 -4.03
CA LYS A 111 -15.82 12.18 -4.85
C LYS A 111 -14.67 11.19 -4.82
N CYS A 112 -13.42 11.61 -4.60
CA CYS A 112 -12.24 10.78 -4.81
C CYS A 112 -11.58 10.36 -3.50
N ILE A 113 -11.84 9.14 -3.07
CA ILE A 113 -11.27 8.58 -1.84
C ILE A 113 -9.74 8.57 -1.85
N ASP A 114 -9.12 8.29 -2.98
CA ASP A 114 -7.65 8.20 -3.06
C ASP A 114 -6.96 9.55 -2.87
N VAL A 115 -7.63 10.66 -3.18
CA VAL A 115 -7.13 12.01 -2.89
C VAL A 115 -7.32 12.33 -1.40
N ARG A 116 -8.43 11.93 -0.78
CA ARG A 116 -8.61 12.05 0.67
C ARG A 116 -7.57 11.26 1.44
N LEU A 117 -7.25 10.03 1.00
CA LEU A 117 -6.26 9.16 1.64
C LEU A 117 -4.82 9.61 1.40
N PHE A 118 -4.43 9.80 0.15
CA PHE A 118 -3.02 9.89 -0.26
C PHE A 118 -2.60 11.29 -0.70
N GLY A 119 -3.56 12.22 -0.87
CA GLY A 119 -3.29 13.54 -1.43
C GLY A 119 -2.87 13.51 -2.89
N GLY A 120 -2.31 14.61 -3.36
CA GLY A 120 -1.79 14.73 -4.70
C GLY A 120 -1.53 16.18 -5.11
N THR A 121 -0.83 16.33 -6.24
CA THR A 121 -0.68 17.61 -6.92
C THR A 121 -1.47 17.57 -8.23
N ILE A 122 -2.51 18.38 -8.31
CA ILE A 122 -3.49 18.39 -9.39
C ILE A 122 -3.32 19.69 -10.17
N PRO A 123 -2.83 19.64 -11.42
CA PRO A 123 -2.65 20.84 -12.23
C PRO A 123 -4.00 21.35 -12.75
N ILE A 124 -4.18 22.68 -12.70
CA ILE A 124 -5.35 23.39 -13.23
C ILE A 124 -4.89 24.38 -14.28
N GLU A 125 -5.53 24.37 -15.43
CA GLU A 125 -5.24 25.30 -16.52
C GLU A 125 -6.54 25.79 -17.15
N LYS A 126 -6.78 27.12 -17.06
CA LYS A 126 -7.86 27.78 -17.77
C LYS A 126 -7.45 28.14 -19.20
N THR A 127 -6.28 28.80 -19.33
CA THR A 127 -5.62 29.13 -20.60
C THR A 127 -4.13 28.87 -20.49
N SER A 128 -3.39 28.98 -21.61
CA SER A 128 -1.92 28.79 -21.62
C SER A 128 -1.17 29.72 -20.65
N SER A 129 -1.73 30.89 -20.34
CA SER A 129 -1.18 31.89 -19.41
C SER A 129 -1.79 31.84 -18.01
N GLN A 130 -2.94 31.17 -17.82
CA GLN A 130 -3.66 31.10 -16.56
C GLN A 130 -3.59 29.66 -16.02
N LYS A 131 -2.60 29.41 -15.17
CA LYS A 131 -2.31 28.09 -14.58
C LYS A 131 -2.27 28.19 -13.06
N SER A 132 -2.68 27.13 -12.40
CA SER A 132 -2.64 26.94 -10.94
C SER A 132 -2.47 25.46 -10.62
N SER A 133 -2.45 25.11 -9.34
CA SER A 133 -2.50 23.74 -8.86
C SER A 133 -3.25 23.64 -7.54
N ILE A 134 -3.82 22.46 -7.29
CA ILE A 134 -4.24 22.02 -5.97
C ILE A 134 -3.14 21.09 -5.47
N THR A 135 -2.57 21.37 -4.30
CA THR A 135 -1.57 20.53 -3.67
C THR A 135 -2.08 20.13 -2.30
N LEU A 136 -2.24 18.83 -2.10
CA LEU A 136 -2.73 18.22 -0.87
C LEU A 136 -1.73 17.17 -0.39
N THR A 137 -1.29 17.31 0.86
CA THR A 137 -0.56 16.23 1.54
C THR A 137 -1.59 15.28 2.14
N GLY A 138 -1.61 14.05 1.65
CA GLY A 138 -2.52 13.03 2.17
C GLY A 138 -2.15 12.60 3.59
N PRO A 139 -3.14 12.24 4.41
CA PRO A 139 -2.93 11.76 5.77
C PRO A 139 -2.20 10.41 5.83
N VAL A 140 -2.38 9.56 4.84
CA VAL A 140 -1.81 8.21 4.81
C VAL A 140 -0.48 8.22 4.07
N GLN A 141 0.59 8.00 4.82
CA GLN A 141 1.94 7.93 4.25
C GLN A 141 2.58 6.59 4.62
N PHE A 142 3.19 5.93 3.64
CA PHE A 142 3.97 4.71 3.81
C PHE A 142 5.43 4.96 3.49
N ARG A 143 6.33 4.29 4.21
CA ARG A 143 7.70 4.08 3.75
C ARG A 143 7.73 3.00 2.66
N PHE A 144 8.89 2.85 2.00
CA PHE A 144 9.09 1.68 1.14
C PHE A 144 9.04 0.41 1.98
N GLY A 145 8.32 -0.59 1.48
CA GLY A 145 8.33 -1.93 2.03
C GLY A 145 9.70 -2.56 1.82
N ARG A 146 10.18 -3.29 2.82
CA ARG A 146 11.47 -3.99 2.81
C ARG A 146 11.29 -5.43 3.27
N SER A 147 11.98 -6.36 2.63
CA SER A 147 11.97 -7.72 3.15
C SER A 147 12.65 -7.80 4.51
N LEU A 148 12.14 -8.67 5.38
CA LEU A 148 12.71 -8.94 6.70
C LEU A 148 13.91 -9.89 6.64
N HIS A 149 14.29 -10.35 5.43
CA HIS A 149 15.40 -11.25 5.17
C HIS A 149 16.04 -10.93 3.81
N LYS A 150 17.24 -11.40 3.60
CA LYS A 150 17.92 -11.35 2.31
C LYS A 150 17.20 -12.23 1.30
N VAL A 151 17.20 -11.76 0.05
CA VAL A 151 16.59 -12.45 -1.07
C VAL A 151 17.58 -12.67 -2.22
N GLU A 152 17.21 -13.52 -3.17
CA GLU A 152 17.97 -13.76 -4.40
C GLU A 152 17.03 -13.73 -5.60
N ILE A 153 17.40 -13.00 -6.66
CA ILE A 153 16.65 -13.01 -7.92
C ILE A 153 16.92 -14.31 -8.67
N LYS A 154 15.86 -14.96 -9.13
CA LYS A 154 15.94 -16.07 -10.10
C LYS A 154 15.50 -15.61 -11.46
N HIS A 155 16.34 -15.87 -12.46
CA HIS A 155 16.02 -15.64 -13.87
C HIS A 155 15.39 -16.89 -14.47
N ILE A 156 14.15 -16.77 -14.95
CA ILE A 156 13.39 -17.87 -15.54
C ILE A 156 13.22 -17.59 -17.04
N LYS A 157 13.66 -18.53 -17.86
CA LYS A 157 13.44 -18.50 -19.30
C LYS A 157 12.31 -19.45 -19.69
N GLY A 158 11.41 -18.97 -20.53
CA GLY A 158 10.31 -19.74 -21.08
C GLY A 158 10.19 -19.57 -22.59
N THR A 159 9.44 -20.45 -23.24
CA THR A 159 9.14 -20.35 -24.67
C THR A 159 7.66 -20.00 -24.87
N GLY A 160 7.38 -18.99 -25.70
CA GLY A 160 6.01 -18.67 -26.11
C GLY A 160 5.46 -19.69 -27.11
N ALA A 161 4.14 -19.88 -27.12
CA ALA A 161 3.47 -20.81 -28.04
C ALA A 161 3.43 -20.30 -29.47
N PHE A 162 3.52 -18.97 -29.68
CA PHE A 162 3.40 -18.33 -30.98
C PHE A 162 4.72 -17.68 -31.40
N ALA A 163 4.95 -17.60 -32.70
CA ALA A 163 6.03 -16.79 -33.29
C ALA A 163 5.68 -15.29 -33.21
N SER A 164 6.69 -14.42 -33.12
CA SER A 164 6.52 -12.97 -32.98
C SER A 164 6.07 -12.25 -34.27
N GLY A 165 5.71 -12.97 -35.35
CA GLY A 165 5.22 -12.41 -36.61
C GLY A 165 5.03 -13.48 -37.68
N GLU A 166 4.29 -13.13 -38.76
CA GLU A 166 4.08 -14.01 -39.93
C GLU A 166 5.42 -14.40 -40.57
N GLY A 167 5.57 -15.69 -40.86
CA GLY A 167 6.77 -16.24 -41.52
C GLY A 167 7.95 -16.55 -40.60
N LYS A 168 7.88 -16.29 -39.31
CA LYS A 168 8.92 -16.67 -38.35
C LYS A 168 8.64 -18.04 -37.75
N GLN A 169 9.58 -18.97 -37.91
CA GLN A 169 9.49 -20.32 -37.29
C GLN A 169 9.96 -20.37 -35.84
N GLN A 170 10.61 -19.32 -35.33
CA GLN A 170 11.13 -19.30 -33.95
C GLN A 170 10.05 -18.87 -32.97
N LYS A 171 9.85 -19.68 -31.96
CA LYS A 171 9.01 -19.36 -30.78
C LYS A 171 9.56 -18.13 -30.06
N THR A 172 8.69 -17.27 -29.59
CA THR A 172 9.06 -16.12 -28.76
C THR A 172 9.69 -16.62 -27.45
N PHE A 173 10.89 -16.16 -27.12
CA PHE A 173 11.48 -16.39 -25.81
C PHE A 173 10.86 -15.43 -24.81
N ARG A 174 10.63 -15.92 -23.62
CA ARG A 174 10.15 -15.17 -22.49
C ARG A 174 11.15 -15.24 -21.37
N GLU A 175 11.47 -14.10 -20.80
CA GLU A 175 12.33 -13.98 -19.65
C GLU A 175 11.55 -13.35 -18.50
N GLU A 176 11.75 -13.86 -17.28
CA GLU A 176 11.15 -13.37 -16.07
C GLU A 176 12.18 -13.36 -14.95
N TYR A 177 12.13 -12.31 -14.15
CA TYR A 177 12.89 -12.20 -12.92
C TYR A 177 11.92 -12.25 -11.74
N ILE A 178 12.14 -13.22 -10.86
CA ILE A 178 11.28 -13.48 -9.70
C ILE A 178 12.11 -13.63 -8.42
N LEU A 179 11.43 -13.48 -7.29
CA LEU A 179 11.95 -13.88 -5.98
C LEU A 179 11.33 -15.22 -5.60
N PRO A 180 12.12 -16.23 -5.18
CA PRO A 180 11.58 -17.50 -4.66
C PRO A 180 10.68 -17.28 -3.45
N TYR A 181 11.07 -16.38 -2.56
CA TYR A 181 10.30 -15.96 -1.39
C TYR A 181 10.74 -14.57 -0.94
N SER A 182 9.81 -13.77 -0.44
CA SER A 182 10.09 -12.50 0.24
C SER A 182 8.98 -12.17 1.23
N LEU A 183 9.31 -12.04 2.51
CA LEU A 183 8.42 -11.54 3.57
C LEU A 183 8.67 -10.04 3.74
N ILE A 184 7.73 -9.23 3.31
CA ILE A 184 7.85 -7.78 3.14
C ILE A 184 7.11 -7.06 4.26
N SER A 185 7.77 -6.09 4.89
CA SER A 185 7.21 -5.22 5.92
C SER A 185 7.05 -3.80 5.39
N PHE A 186 5.83 -3.26 5.49
CA PHE A 186 5.52 -1.84 5.31
C PHE A 186 5.26 -1.18 6.65
N TYR A 187 5.70 0.08 6.76
CA TYR A 187 5.36 0.96 7.86
C TYR A 187 4.66 2.20 7.32
N GLY A 188 3.57 2.59 7.97
CA GLY A 188 2.81 3.78 7.60
C GLY A 188 2.30 4.57 8.80
N VAL A 189 1.87 5.79 8.53
CA VAL A 189 1.26 6.68 9.53
C VAL A 189 -0.01 7.28 8.93
N ILE A 190 -1.06 7.38 9.76
CA ILE A 190 -2.26 8.17 9.47
C ILE A 190 -2.18 9.43 10.32
N ASN A 191 -2.08 10.58 9.65
CA ASN A 191 -1.91 11.89 10.28
C ASN A 191 -3.26 12.61 10.38
N GLU A 192 -3.79 12.75 11.59
CA GLU A 192 -5.07 13.39 11.88
C GLU A 192 -5.16 14.84 11.38
N ASN A 193 -4.05 15.60 11.46
CA ASN A 193 -4.04 17.00 11.02
C ASN A 193 -4.13 17.13 9.48
N ALA A 194 -3.58 16.15 8.74
CA ALA A 194 -3.72 16.09 7.30
C ALA A 194 -5.11 15.57 6.91
N ALA A 195 -5.68 14.65 7.69
CA ALA A 195 -7.03 14.13 7.49
C ALA A 195 -8.10 15.22 7.55
N GLU A 196 -7.98 16.15 8.50
CA GLU A 196 -8.87 17.33 8.57
C GLU A 196 -8.85 18.15 7.28
N LYS A 197 -7.68 18.28 6.63
CA LYS A 197 -7.51 19.06 5.39
C LYS A 197 -8.00 18.34 4.13
N THR A 198 -7.91 17.02 4.12
CA THR A 198 -8.35 16.21 2.99
C THR A 198 -9.75 15.67 3.14
N LEU A 199 -10.43 15.97 4.26
CA LEU A 199 -11.75 15.48 4.65
C LEU A 199 -11.82 13.95 4.74
N MET A 200 -10.68 13.28 5.02
CA MET A 200 -10.65 11.85 5.30
C MET A 200 -11.45 11.56 6.57
N ASN A 201 -12.33 10.58 6.53
CA ASN A 201 -13.21 10.19 7.64
C ASN A 201 -12.96 8.73 8.08
N ASP A 202 -13.72 8.25 9.07
CA ASP A 202 -13.57 6.90 9.64
C ASP A 202 -13.99 5.79 8.64
N GLU A 203 -14.91 6.08 7.71
CA GLU A 203 -15.26 5.16 6.63
C GLU A 203 -14.12 5.00 5.63
N ASP A 204 -13.48 6.11 5.25
CA ASP A 204 -12.27 6.09 4.40
C ASP A 204 -11.14 5.29 5.06
N GLU A 205 -10.98 5.40 6.39
CA GLU A 205 -10.00 4.62 7.15
C GLU A 205 -10.32 3.13 7.11
N SER A 206 -11.58 2.75 7.30
CA SER A 206 -12.02 1.35 7.22
C SER A 206 -11.77 0.77 5.82
N LEU A 207 -12.08 1.53 4.78
CA LEU A 207 -11.81 1.15 3.40
C LEU A 207 -10.30 1.06 3.09
N LEU A 208 -9.47 1.94 3.66
CA LEU A 208 -8.02 1.86 3.57
C LEU A 208 -7.50 0.54 4.15
N ILE A 209 -7.92 0.20 5.38
CA ILE A 209 -7.51 -1.02 6.09
C ILE A 209 -7.91 -2.27 5.30
N ASP A 210 -9.14 -2.29 4.80
CA ASP A 210 -9.63 -3.35 3.90
C ASP A 210 -8.81 -3.41 2.60
N GLY A 211 -8.52 -2.27 1.98
CA GLY A 211 -7.71 -2.19 0.77
C GLY A 211 -6.26 -2.64 0.96
N ILE A 212 -5.66 -2.43 2.14
CA ILE A 212 -4.32 -2.95 2.47
C ILE A 212 -4.35 -4.47 2.49
N TRP A 213 -5.29 -5.08 3.21
CA TRP A 213 -5.36 -6.53 3.39
C TRP A 213 -5.92 -7.24 2.15
N ASN A 214 -7.18 -6.98 1.84
CA ASN A 214 -7.86 -7.67 0.75
C ASN A 214 -7.41 -7.21 -0.63
N GLY A 215 -6.98 -5.95 -0.79
CA GLY A 215 -6.38 -5.47 -2.02
C GLY A 215 -5.08 -6.19 -2.36
N THR A 216 -4.22 -6.45 -1.36
CA THR A 216 -2.99 -7.23 -1.55
C THR A 216 -3.31 -8.68 -1.91
N LYS A 217 -4.26 -9.32 -1.21
CA LYS A 217 -4.71 -10.70 -1.45
C LYS A 217 -5.34 -10.88 -2.84
N ASN A 218 -6.12 -9.90 -3.29
CA ASN A 218 -6.82 -9.92 -4.57
C ASN A 218 -6.01 -9.37 -5.74
N LEU A 219 -4.74 -9.06 -5.57
CA LEU A 219 -3.86 -8.65 -6.66
C LEU A 219 -3.47 -9.88 -7.52
N ILE A 220 -4.42 -10.35 -8.31
CA ILE A 220 -4.31 -11.56 -9.14
C ILE A 220 -3.84 -11.15 -10.53
N THR A 221 -2.54 -10.91 -10.68
CA THR A 221 -1.89 -10.71 -11.96
C THR A 221 -0.80 -11.76 -12.13
N ARG A 222 -0.37 -11.98 -13.36
CA ARG A 222 0.60 -13.02 -13.67
C ARG A 222 1.89 -12.97 -12.83
N SER A 223 2.47 -11.78 -12.66
CA SER A 223 3.75 -11.62 -11.94
C SER A 223 3.59 -11.36 -10.44
N LYS A 224 2.35 -11.16 -9.96
CA LYS A 224 2.05 -10.75 -8.59
C LYS A 224 1.01 -11.62 -7.90
N PHE A 225 0.59 -12.69 -8.55
CA PHE A 225 -0.33 -13.65 -7.95
C PHE A 225 0.32 -14.34 -6.74
N GLY A 226 -0.46 -14.56 -5.68
CA GLY A 226 0.00 -15.22 -4.47
C GLY A 226 0.65 -14.28 -3.45
N GLN A 227 0.38 -12.99 -3.50
CA GLN A 227 0.70 -12.09 -2.39
C GLN A 227 -0.26 -12.34 -1.24
N MET A 228 0.26 -12.79 -0.10
CA MET A 228 -0.55 -13.17 1.06
C MET A 228 -0.28 -12.23 2.24
N PRO A 229 -1.28 -11.45 2.67
CA PRO A 229 -1.21 -10.68 3.92
C PRO A 229 -0.96 -11.61 5.11
N ARG A 230 -0.03 -11.25 6.00
CA ARG A 230 0.36 -12.07 7.15
C ARG A 230 0.07 -11.41 8.48
N LEU A 231 0.30 -10.10 8.58
CA LEU A 231 0.01 -9.31 9.76
C LEU A 231 -0.38 -7.89 9.33
N LEU A 232 -1.46 -7.38 9.88
CA LEU A 232 -1.78 -5.95 9.86
C LEU A 232 -2.00 -5.52 11.31
N LEU A 233 -1.16 -4.61 11.78
CA LEU A 233 -1.26 -3.97 13.08
C LEU A 233 -1.50 -2.48 12.88
N LYS A 234 -2.56 -1.97 13.49
CA LYS A 234 -2.83 -0.54 13.64
C LYS A 234 -2.73 -0.16 15.10
N VAL A 235 -1.88 0.78 15.42
CA VAL A 235 -1.73 1.38 16.75
C VAL A 235 -2.34 2.77 16.73
N THR A 236 -3.42 3.00 17.47
CA THR A 236 -4.09 4.30 17.59
C THR A 236 -3.71 4.96 18.91
N TYR A 237 -3.48 6.27 18.90
CA TYR A 237 -3.00 7.04 20.04
C TYR A 237 -4.07 7.98 20.61
N ASN A 238 -4.05 8.15 21.96
CA ASN A 238 -4.91 9.11 22.65
C ASN A 238 -4.46 10.56 22.42
N ASP A 239 -3.15 10.78 22.30
CA ASP A 239 -2.56 12.11 22.21
C ASP A 239 -2.47 12.57 20.74
N LYS A 240 -2.96 13.77 20.44
CA LYS A 240 -2.73 14.43 19.15
C LYS A 240 -1.23 14.65 18.91
N ASN A 241 -0.82 14.54 17.66
CA ASN A 241 0.58 14.73 17.19
C ASN A 241 1.59 13.74 17.79
N TYR A 242 1.14 12.69 18.49
CA TYR A 242 2.02 11.67 19.06
C TYR A 242 2.02 10.39 18.22
N PHE A 243 3.19 9.80 18.08
CA PHE A 243 3.40 8.43 17.58
C PHE A 243 4.77 7.92 18.05
N ILE A 244 4.94 6.61 18.14
CA ILE A 244 6.19 5.98 18.62
C ILE A 244 7.27 6.04 17.54
N GLY A 245 6.94 5.67 16.33
CA GLY A 245 7.86 5.59 15.20
C GLY A 245 8.60 4.25 15.11
N ASP A 246 8.96 3.88 13.86
CA ASP A 246 9.82 2.72 13.59
C ASP A 246 9.32 1.39 14.14
N LEU A 247 8.00 1.18 14.21
CA LEU A 247 7.42 -0.07 14.73
C LEU A 247 7.79 -1.28 13.85
N ASP A 248 7.95 -1.09 12.55
CA ASP A 248 8.43 -2.10 11.61
C ASP A 248 9.81 -2.65 11.98
N LYS A 249 10.71 -1.80 12.49
CA LYS A 249 12.06 -2.18 12.93
C LYS A 249 12.08 -2.97 14.24
N LYS A 250 10.94 -3.06 14.93
CA LYS A 250 10.76 -3.82 16.17
C LYS A 250 10.27 -5.25 15.92
N ILE A 251 10.12 -5.63 14.66
CA ILE A 251 9.74 -6.97 14.23
C ILE A 251 10.95 -7.60 13.55
N LYS A 252 11.31 -8.80 13.99
CA LYS A 252 12.40 -9.59 13.44
C LYS A 252 11.90 -10.97 13.06
N ILE A 253 12.63 -11.67 12.23
CA ILE A 253 12.35 -13.08 11.95
C ILE A 253 13.45 -13.96 12.52
N GLU A 254 13.08 -15.19 12.86
CA GLU A 254 13.97 -16.28 13.24
C GLU A 254 13.66 -17.51 12.39
N HIS A 255 14.68 -18.27 12.03
CA HIS A 255 14.55 -19.49 11.23
C HIS A 255 15.75 -20.43 11.50
N ASP A 256 15.60 -21.70 11.17
CA ASP A 256 16.64 -22.72 11.41
C ASP A 256 17.58 -22.92 10.20
N LEU A 257 17.39 -22.18 9.11
CA LEU A 257 18.21 -22.32 7.90
C LEU A 257 19.55 -21.59 8.06
N ASN A 258 20.61 -22.17 7.51
CA ASN A 258 21.95 -21.55 7.49
C ASN A 258 22.05 -20.32 6.57
N ASP A 259 21.06 -20.14 5.68
CA ASP A 259 21.04 -19.05 4.71
C ASP A 259 19.58 -18.62 4.50
N GLU A 260 19.25 -17.40 4.88
CA GLU A 260 17.90 -16.84 4.79
C GLU A 260 17.37 -16.71 3.35
N LYS A 261 18.25 -16.69 2.33
CA LYS A 261 17.86 -16.73 0.90
C LYS A 261 17.20 -18.06 0.51
N LYS A 262 17.32 -19.09 1.34
CA LYS A 262 16.71 -20.42 1.14
C LYS A 262 15.29 -20.51 1.68
N LEU A 263 14.78 -19.49 2.37
CA LEU A 263 13.38 -19.41 2.79
C LEU A 263 12.43 -19.53 1.58
N ARG A 264 11.32 -20.25 1.74
CA ARG A 264 10.34 -20.50 0.68
C ARG A 264 8.89 -20.25 1.08
N ASN A 265 8.60 -20.23 2.39
CA ASN A 265 7.25 -19.99 2.89
C ASN A 265 7.26 -19.45 4.34
N ILE A 266 6.09 -18.96 4.80
CA ILE A 266 5.92 -18.39 6.13
C ILE A 266 6.08 -19.42 7.26
N GLU A 267 5.83 -20.70 6.99
CA GLU A 267 5.94 -21.77 8.00
C GLU A 267 7.39 -22.07 8.39
N GLU A 268 8.37 -21.60 7.61
CA GLU A 268 9.80 -21.76 7.88
C GLU A 268 10.34 -20.69 8.84
N VAL A 269 9.51 -19.69 9.21
CA VAL A 269 9.95 -18.57 10.04
C VAL A 269 9.08 -18.42 11.30
N PHE A 270 9.67 -17.85 12.34
CA PHE A 270 8.97 -17.26 13.46
C PHE A 270 9.11 -15.73 13.40
N ILE A 271 8.03 -15.03 13.63
CA ILE A 271 8.05 -13.57 13.76
C ILE A 271 8.25 -13.21 15.21
N ASN A 272 9.44 -12.70 15.56
CA ASN A 272 9.75 -12.27 16.92
C ASN A 272 9.30 -10.82 17.11
N ILE A 273 8.38 -10.61 18.06
CA ILE A 273 7.75 -9.33 18.38
C ILE A 273 8.14 -8.79 19.76
N SER A 274 9.16 -9.34 20.40
CA SER A 274 9.55 -8.94 21.76
C SER A 274 9.89 -7.46 21.86
N ASP A 275 10.70 -6.94 20.92
CA ASP A 275 11.05 -5.51 20.88
C ASP A 275 9.81 -4.63 20.66
N LEU A 276 8.84 -5.11 19.86
CA LEU A 276 7.56 -4.43 19.65
C LEU A 276 6.74 -4.39 20.96
N ILE A 277 6.62 -5.51 21.66
CA ILE A 277 5.91 -5.59 22.94
C ILE A 277 6.55 -4.65 23.96
N ILE A 278 7.87 -4.61 24.05
CA ILE A 278 8.59 -3.73 24.98
C ILE A 278 8.24 -2.26 24.70
N ILE A 279 8.37 -1.81 23.45
CA ILE A 279 8.13 -0.40 23.12
C ILE A 279 6.66 -0.01 23.29
N LEU A 280 5.73 -0.89 22.95
CA LEU A 280 4.30 -0.66 23.19
C LEU A 280 3.98 -0.56 24.68
N LYS A 281 4.58 -1.42 25.53
CA LYS A 281 4.42 -1.33 27.00
C LYS A 281 4.93 -0.03 27.58
N MET A 282 6.09 0.44 27.12
CA MET A 282 6.66 1.72 27.58
C MET A 282 5.75 2.90 27.26
N ASN A 283 4.88 2.77 26.27
CA ASN A 283 3.98 3.82 25.77
C ASN A 283 2.49 3.51 26.01
N LEU A 284 2.17 2.51 26.84
CA LEU A 284 0.82 1.99 27.00
C LEU A 284 -0.21 3.07 27.36
N SER A 285 0.16 4.04 28.21
CA SER A 285 -0.73 5.14 28.61
C SER A 285 -1.11 6.08 27.46
N LYS A 286 -0.39 6.05 26.35
CA LYS A 286 -0.64 6.86 25.16
C LYS A 286 -1.37 6.10 24.05
N ILE A 287 -1.52 4.80 24.21
CA ILE A 287 -2.17 3.93 23.23
C ILE A 287 -3.66 3.84 23.56
N GLU A 288 -4.49 4.23 22.60
CA GLU A 288 -5.95 4.08 22.67
C GLU A 288 -6.36 2.64 22.34
N SER A 289 -5.81 2.11 21.25
CA SER A 289 -6.12 0.74 20.82
C SER A 289 -5.02 0.13 19.93
N LEU A 290 -4.94 -1.20 20.00
CA LEU A 290 -4.25 -2.04 19.03
C LEU A 290 -5.29 -2.80 18.22
N ASN A 291 -5.34 -2.58 16.90
CA ASN A 291 -6.24 -3.28 16.03
C ASN A 291 -5.41 -4.22 15.15
N VAL A 292 -5.69 -5.51 15.19
CA VAL A 292 -4.80 -6.54 14.64
C VAL A 292 -5.58 -7.51 13.75
N LYS A 293 -4.98 -7.87 12.60
CA LYS A 293 -5.37 -9.02 11.79
C LYS A 293 -4.16 -9.88 11.51
N VAL A 294 -4.30 -11.18 11.66
CA VAL A 294 -3.22 -12.15 11.48
C VAL A 294 -3.71 -13.29 10.59
N ASP A 295 -2.86 -13.73 9.67
CA ASP A 295 -3.05 -14.97 8.96
C ASP A 295 -2.74 -16.16 9.89
N PRO A 296 -3.62 -17.20 9.96
CA PRO A 296 -3.45 -18.30 10.90
C PRO A 296 -2.15 -19.12 10.75
N SER A 297 -1.49 -19.04 9.59
CA SER A 297 -0.23 -19.76 9.35
C SER A 297 0.99 -19.10 9.98
N VAL A 298 0.84 -17.88 10.50
CA VAL A 298 1.95 -17.11 11.10
C VAL A 298 2.22 -17.60 12.52
N ARG A 299 3.49 -17.85 12.82
CA ARG A 299 3.96 -18.21 14.16
C ARG A 299 4.73 -17.06 14.79
N PHE A 300 4.42 -16.74 16.03
CA PHE A 300 5.03 -15.63 16.75
C PHE A 300 5.87 -16.09 17.91
N LYS A 301 6.91 -15.29 18.24
CA LYS A 301 7.70 -15.41 19.46
C LYS A 301 7.73 -14.07 20.24
N ASP A 302 7.84 -14.19 21.56
CA ASP A 302 8.21 -13.09 22.48
C ASP A 302 9.55 -13.45 23.14
N GLY A 303 10.66 -12.99 22.55
CA GLY A 303 12.00 -13.49 22.84
C GLY A 303 12.13 -14.97 22.43
N ASP A 304 12.59 -15.81 23.35
CA ASP A 304 12.72 -17.25 23.11
C ASP A 304 11.41 -18.03 23.27
N LYS A 305 10.36 -17.37 23.78
CA LYS A 305 9.08 -18.03 24.06
C LYS A 305 8.20 -18.04 22.82
N LEU A 306 7.78 -19.26 22.39
CA LEU A 306 6.73 -19.41 21.39
C LEU A 306 5.38 -18.93 21.94
N ILE A 307 4.66 -18.15 21.14
CA ILE A 307 3.27 -17.76 21.40
C ILE A 307 2.38 -18.84 20.81
N GLU A 308 1.79 -19.69 21.65
CA GLU A 308 0.94 -20.81 21.24
C GLU A 308 -0.52 -20.40 21.01
N GLU A 309 -0.96 -19.36 21.69
CA GLU A 309 -2.29 -18.78 21.58
C GLU A 309 -2.41 -17.78 20.41
N ASN A 310 -3.63 -17.38 20.07
CA ASN A 310 -3.86 -16.30 19.09
C ASN A 310 -3.16 -15.01 19.55
N LEU A 311 -2.51 -14.31 18.65
CA LEU A 311 -1.77 -13.08 18.95
C LEU A 311 -2.64 -12.02 19.65
N ILE A 312 -3.93 -11.92 19.29
CA ILE A 312 -4.86 -10.96 19.90
C ILE A 312 -5.06 -11.28 21.37
N ASP A 313 -5.29 -12.56 21.69
CA ASP A 313 -5.48 -13.04 23.07
C ASP A 313 -4.19 -12.86 23.89
N TYR A 314 -3.04 -13.15 23.28
CA TYR A 314 -1.73 -12.92 23.88
C TYR A 314 -1.52 -11.43 24.25
N LEU A 315 -1.82 -10.52 23.33
CA LEU A 315 -1.70 -9.08 23.56
C LEU A 315 -2.68 -8.59 24.66
N LYS A 316 -3.93 -9.11 24.65
CA LYS A 316 -4.89 -8.85 25.75
C LYS A 316 -4.38 -9.34 27.09
N GLY A 317 -3.78 -10.54 27.14
CA GLY A 317 -3.13 -11.09 28.33
C GLY A 317 -1.97 -10.24 28.85
N LYS A 318 -1.34 -9.45 28.00
CA LYS A 318 -0.32 -8.45 28.36
C LYS A 318 -0.91 -7.08 28.76
N ASN A 319 -2.25 -6.97 28.88
CA ASN A 319 -3.03 -5.76 29.19
C ASN A 319 -2.99 -4.67 28.11
N PHE A 320 -2.81 -5.03 26.84
CA PHE A 320 -2.99 -4.09 25.74
C PHE A 320 -4.49 -3.99 25.35
N PRO A 321 -4.99 -2.78 25.02
CA PRO A 321 -6.35 -2.56 24.53
C PRO A 321 -6.47 -3.07 23.08
N THR A 322 -6.56 -4.39 22.91
CA THR A 322 -6.45 -5.06 21.62
C THR A 322 -7.82 -5.49 21.09
N ASN A 323 -8.06 -5.23 19.80
CA ASN A 323 -9.23 -5.67 19.05
C ASN A 323 -8.81 -6.37 17.76
N GLU A 324 -9.67 -7.25 17.25
CA GLU A 324 -9.53 -7.82 15.93
C GLU A 324 -10.01 -6.81 14.86
N LEU A 325 -9.30 -6.76 13.72
CA LEU A 325 -9.78 -6.03 12.54
C LEU A 325 -10.78 -6.90 11.79
N ASP A 326 -12.00 -6.41 11.72
CA ASP A 326 -13.09 -7.04 10.94
C ASP A 326 -13.05 -6.55 9.48
N ILE A 327 -12.28 -7.28 8.61
CA ILE A 327 -12.06 -6.98 7.19
C ILE A 327 -11.94 -8.27 6.37
#